data_131a5349d2eaf8c51aed41b63f08648a
#
_entry.id   131a5349d2eaf8c51aed41b63f08648a
#
_cell.length_a   1.000
_cell.length_b   1.000
_cell.length_c   1.000
_cell.angle_alpha   90.00
_cell.angle_beta   90.00
_cell.angle_gamma   90.00
#
_symmetry.space_group_name_H-M   'P 1'
#
loop_
_entity.id
_entity.type
_entity.pdbx_description
1 polymer ?
#
loop_
_entity_poly.entity_id
_entity_poly.type
_entity_poly.pdbx_seq_one_letter_code
_entity_poly.pdbx_strand_id
1 'polypeptide(L)'
;MSVLASMLAWTLARREHSCALIDADFVAGCLDLLLGVEREPGLRFSQVDAPLGRIEGEAMNHELMTWEGVRVLPYDPWSARQPDWWEVQAAIRALAETNDVVIVDAGQGGLIETVPDLRGGVQVIAAELSVMGLARAKSHRSRLDSWGCEAPHIVGVEPRGAPRGRGHVGIGEAQDYLTATVLGPVKPSVNLCGDVLEGLGIRSVTKGSRKAVSLLADLVEQAIRPVSGASCKDR
;
A
#
# COMPACT_ATOMS: atom_id res chain seq x y z
N MET A 1 0.53 -6.49 -5.14
CA MET A 1 0.12 -5.37 -4.25
C MET A 1 1.22 -4.35 -4.15
N SER A 2 2.42 -4.73 -3.79
CA SER A 2 3.60 -3.88 -3.56
C SER A 2 3.88 -2.86 -4.67
N VAL A 3 3.75 -3.25 -5.94
CA VAL A 3 3.89 -2.33 -7.09
C VAL A 3 2.87 -1.18 -7.04
N LEU A 4 1.61 -1.47 -6.68
CA LEU A 4 0.58 -0.43 -6.59
C LEU A 4 0.84 0.50 -5.40
N ALA A 5 1.20 -0.06 -4.24
CA ALA A 5 1.56 0.69 -3.05
C ALA A 5 2.75 1.62 -3.31
N SER A 6 3.79 1.12 -3.97
CA SER A 6 4.97 1.91 -4.37
C SER A 6 4.63 3.03 -5.34
N MET A 7 3.82 2.75 -6.37
CA MET A 7 3.39 3.78 -7.33
C MET A 7 2.52 4.86 -6.67
N LEU A 8 1.69 4.49 -5.70
CA LEU A 8 0.89 5.43 -4.93
C LEU A 8 1.78 6.32 -4.05
N ALA A 9 2.70 5.71 -3.28
CA ALA A 9 3.66 6.43 -2.45
C ALA A 9 4.46 7.45 -3.26
N TRP A 10 5.01 7.00 -4.38
CA TRP A 10 5.75 7.89 -5.29
C TRP A 10 4.89 9.04 -5.84
N THR A 11 3.64 8.74 -6.23
CA THR A 11 2.74 9.77 -6.75
C THR A 11 2.43 10.83 -5.69
N LEU A 12 2.20 10.42 -4.44
CA LEU A 12 1.93 11.33 -3.33
C LEU A 12 3.19 12.13 -2.95
N ALA A 13 4.36 11.52 -2.91
CA ALA A 13 5.62 12.23 -2.69
C ALA A 13 5.90 13.29 -3.77
N ARG A 14 5.57 13.02 -5.03
CA ARG A 14 5.67 14.01 -6.12
C ARG A 14 4.60 15.12 -6.06
N ARG A 15 3.58 14.93 -5.25
CA ARG A 15 2.58 15.95 -4.91
C ARG A 15 2.93 16.68 -3.60
N GLU A 16 4.20 16.59 -3.18
CA GLU A 16 4.77 17.28 -2.02
C GLU A 16 4.26 16.80 -0.66
N HIS A 17 3.66 15.59 -0.58
CA HIS A 17 3.36 14.97 0.70
C HIS A 17 4.57 14.21 1.23
N SER A 18 4.83 14.34 2.53
CA SER A 18 5.75 13.45 3.22
C SER A 18 5.14 12.06 3.33
N CYS A 19 5.85 11.06 2.79
CA CYS A 19 5.32 9.71 2.66
C CYS A 19 6.26 8.67 3.26
N ALA A 20 5.70 7.73 4.02
CA ALA A 20 6.36 6.49 4.41
C ALA A 20 5.65 5.27 3.78
N LEU A 21 6.44 4.30 3.33
CA LEU A 21 5.99 3.03 2.78
C LEU A 21 6.54 1.88 3.63
N ILE A 22 5.65 1.10 4.21
CA ILE A 22 5.98 0.00 5.12
C ILE A 22 5.69 -1.33 4.41
N ASP A 23 6.68 -2.22 4.38
CA ASP A 23 6.51 -3.62 3.98
C ASP A 23 6.03 -4.43 5.19
N ALA A 24 4.77 -4.77 5.20
CA ALA A 24 4.16 -5.60 6.22
C ALA A 24 3.64 -6.94 5.66
N ASP A 25 4.13 -7.34 4.49
CA ASP A 25 4.00 -8.70 3.98
C ASP A 25 5.13 -9.58 4.56
N PHE A 26 5.00 -9.95 5.81
CA PHE A 26 6.00 -10.76 6.53
C PHE A 26 6.13 -12.22 6.00
N VAL A 27 5.46 -12.54 4.92
CA VAL A 27 5.59 -13.83 4.22
C VAL A 27 6.43 -13.69 2.97
N ALA A 28 6.15 -12.70 2.13
CA ALA A 28 6.86 -12.49 0.88
C ALA A 28 7.95 -11.42 1.01
N GLY A 29 7.67 -10.29 1.63
CA GLY A 29 8.62 -9.18 1.84
C GLY A 29 9.25 -8.66 0.56
N CYS A 30 10.53 -8.30 0.65
CA CYS A 30 11.37 -7.90 -0.49
C CYS A 30 10.97 -6.58 -1.17
N LEU A 31 10.38 -5.66 -0.42
CA LEU A 31 10.02 -4.35 -0.96
C LEU A 31 11.27 -3.57 -1.43
N ASP A 32 12.38 -3.68 -0.70
CA ASP A 32 13.67 -3.07 -1.06
C ASP A 32 14.19 -3.55 -2.42
N LEU A 33 14.10 -4.87 -2.69
CA LEU A 33 14.44 -5.45 -4.01
C LEU A 33 13.51 -4.94 -5.11
N LEU A 34 12.21 -4.85 -4.81
CA LEU A 34 11.23 -4.33 -5.76
C LEU A 34 11.51 -2.87 -6.13
N LEU A 35 12.02 -2.09 -5.18
CA LEU A 35 12.36 -0.68 -5.36
C LEU A 35 13.78 -0.44 -5.90
N GLY A 36 14.65 -1.47 -5.88
CA GLY A 36 16.05 -1.38 -6.28
C GLY A 36 16.92 -0.64 -5.26
N VAL A 37 16.57 -0.71 -3.98
CA VAL A 37 17.28 -0.04 -2.88
C VAL A 37 17.83 -1.02 -1.83
N GLU A 38 17.92 -2.30 -2.16
CA GLU A 38 18.39 -3.35 -1.24
C GLU A 38 19.81 -3.13 -0.71
N ARG A 39 20.62 -2.33 -1.41
CA ARG A 39 22.00 -1.97 -1.03
C ARG A 39 22.10 -0.67 -0.27
N GLU A 40 21.03 0.10 -0.22
CA GLU A 40 21.03 1.37 0.50
C GLU A 40 21.05 1.11 2.01
N PRO A 41 21.82 1.90 2.76
CA PRO A 41 21.80 1.82 4.21
C PRO A 41 20.44 2.30 4.74
N GLY A 42 19.98 1.69 5.82
CA GLY A 42 18.75 2.10 6.47
C GLY A 42 18.14 0.96 7.28
N LEU A 43 17.23 1.34 8.16
CA LEU A 43 16.52 0.44 9.05
C LEU A 43 15.63 -0.53 8.27
N ARG A 44 15.66 -1.80 8.66
CA ARG A 44 14.75 -2.84 8.19
C ARG A 44 13.84 -3.30 9.33
N PHE A 45 12.69 -3.85 8.98
CA PHE A 45 11.70 -4.23 9.99
C PHE A 45 12.22 -5.23 11.02
N SER A 46 13.10 -6.13 10.61
CA SER A 46 13.77 -7.08 11.51
C SER A 46 14.65 -6.43 12.60
N GLN A 47 15.03 -5.17 12.41
CA GLN A 47 15.87 -4.38 13.33
C GLN A 47 15.03 -3.42 14.20
N VAL A 48 13.73 -3.32 13.93
CA VAL A 48 12.83 -2.47 14.71
C VAL A 48 12.71 -3.07 16.11
N ASP A 49 12.99 -2.26 17.11
CA ASP A 49 12.77 -2.57 18.52
C ASP A 49 11.84 -1.51 19.12
N ALA A 50 10.78 -1.96 19.75
CA ALA A 50 9.78 -1.10 20.35
C ALA A 50 9.66 -1.38 21.86
N PRO A 51 10.66 -1.04 22.66
CA PRO A 51 10.60 -1.23 24.10
C PRO A 51 9.38 -0.49 24.65
N LEU A 52 8.54 -1.21 25.40
CA LEU A 52 7.29 -0.70 25.93
C LEU A 52 6.25 -0.28 24.86
N GLY A 53 6.38 -0.79 23.62
CA GLY A 53 5.44 -0.51 22.51
C GLY A 53 5.51 0.92 21.98
N ARG A 54 6.62 1.62 22.13
CA ARG A 54 6.84 2.99 21.67
C ARG A 54 8.16 3.12 20.91
N ILE A 55 8.10 3.93 19.85
CA ILE A 55 9.26 4.31 19.03
C ILE A 55 9.18 5.83 18.87
N GLU A 56 10.32 6.50 18.89
CA GLU A 56 10.41 7.92 18.62
C GLU A 56 10.35 8.13 17.10
N GLY A 57 9.35 8.92 16.64
CA GLY A 57 9.00 9.03 15.22
C GLY A 57 10.09 9.68 14.37
N GLU A 58 10.67 10.79 14.81
CA GLU A 58 11.69 11.52 14.04
C GLU A 58 12.96 10.69 13.90
N ALA A 59 13.43 10.05 14.98
CA ALA A 59 14.61 9.19 14.95
C ALA A 59 14.38 8.02 13.99
N MET A 60 13.25 7.32 14.12
CA MET A 60 12.92 6.23 13.20
C MET A 60 12.87 6.71 11.75
N ASN A 61 12.15 7.79 11.47
CA ASN A 61 11.99 8.33 10.12
C ASN A 61 13.34 8.74 9.51
N HIS A 62 14.27 9.23 10.33
CA HIS A 62 15.62 9.58 9.88
C HIS A 62 16.46 8.36 9.49
N GLU A 63 16.29 7.25 10.19
CA GLU A 63 17.04 6.00 9.94
C GLU A 63 16.50 5.20 8.75
N LEU A 64 15.29 5.51 8.25
CA LEU A 64 14.74 4.82 7.08
C LEU A 64 15.50 5.15 5.80
N MET A 65 15.62 4.15 4.94
CA MET A 65 16.08 4.38 3.58
C MET A 65 15.12 5.28 2.80
N THR A 66 15.62 5.94 1.77
CA THR A 66 14.82 6.83 0.93
C THR A 66 14.78 6.32 -0.50
N TRP A 67 13.58 6.18 -1.05
CA TRP A 67 13.34 5.87 -2.45
C TRP A 67 12.44 6.94 -3.08
N GLU A 68 12.97 7.67 -4.08
CA GLU A 68 12.23 8.73 -4.82
C GLU A 68 11.48 9.74 -3.92
N GLY A 69 12.06 10.08 -2.77
CA GLY A 69 11.45 10.97 -1.78
C GLY A 69 10.50 10.30 -0.79
N VAL A 70 10.29 8.99 -0.89
CA VAL A 70 9.50 8.18 0.04
C VAL A 70 10.42 7.56 1.08
N ARG A 71 10.07 7.61 2.35
CA ARG A 71 10.71 6.84 3.42
C ARG A 71 10.24 5.40 3.37
N VAL A 72 11.16 4.43 3.38
CA VAL A 72 10.83 3.02 3.21
C VAL A 72 11.30 2.20 4.39
N LEU A 73 10.38 1.44 4.98
CA LEU A 73 10.66 0.41 5.98
C LEU A 73 10.41 -0.97 5.36
N PRO A 74 11.42 -1.60 4.76
CA PRO A 74 11.26 -2.91 4.14
C PRO A 74 11.37 -4.03 5.16
N TYR A 75 10.83 -5.19 4.81
CA TYR A 75 11.02 -6.44 5.52
C TYR A 75 11.90 -7.40 4.70
N ASP A 76 12.90 -7.96 5.34
CA ASP A 76 13.81 -8.95 4.76
C ASP A 76 13.36 -10.38 5.19
N PRO A 77 12.75 -11.17 4.31
CA PRO A 77 12.17 -12.46 4.66
C PRO A 77 13.21 -13.53 5.01
N TRP A 78 14.49 -13.31 4.67
CA TRP A 78 15.61 -14.16 5.11
C TRP A 78 16.12 -13.85 6.51
N SER A 79 15.62 -12.78 7.14
CA SER A 79 15.83 -12.55 8.56
C SER A 79 15.08 -13.63 9.37
N ALA A 80 15.74 -14.18 10.35
CA ALA A 80 15.10 -15.16 11.25
C ALA A 80 14.07 -14.53 12.20
N ARG A 81 13.99 -13.19 12.24
CA ARG A 81 13.11 -12.45 13.14
C ARG A 81 11.88 -11.93 12.40
N GLN A 82 10.72 -12.41 12.78
CA GLN A 82 9.45 -11.78 12.44
C GLN A 82 9.13 -10.72 13.50
N PRO A 83 8.71 -9.50 13.12
CA PRO A 83 8.30 -8.50 14.10
C PRO A 83 7.00 -8.93 14.80
N ASP A 84 6.91 -8.60 16.08
CA ASP A 84 5.70 -8.79 16.86
C ASP A 84 4.65 -7.73 16.46
N TRP A 85 3.36 -8.03 16.64
CA TRP A 85 2.29 -7.12 16.25
C TRP A 85 2.37 -5.72 16.91
N TRP A 86 2.87 -5.65 18.14
CA TRP A 86 3.04 -4.36 18.84
C TRP A 86 4.19 -3.54 18.28
N GLU A 87 5.24 -4.17 17.75
CA GLU A 87 6.34 -3.49 17.05
C GLU A 87 5.84 -2.90 15.72
N VAL A 88 5.01 -3.67 15.00
CA VAL A 88 4.35 -3.20 13.78
C VAL A 88 3.47 -1.99 14.07
N GLN A 89 2.67 -2.07 15.12
CA GLN A 89 1.79 -0.97 15.54
C GLN A 89 2.60 0.25 15.96
N ALA A 90 3.67 0.06 16.74
CA ALA A 90 4.55 1.14 17.17
C ALA A 90 5.23 1.83 15.99
N ALA A 91 5.72 1.06 15.00
CA ALA A 91 6.33 1.59 13.79
C ALA A 91 5.34 2.42 12.96
N ILE A 92 4.12 1.90 12.75
CA ILE A 92 3.07 2.63 12.01
C ILE A 92 2.74 3.95 12.71
N ARG A 93 2.56 3.94 14.04
CA ARG A 93 2.29 5.16 14.83
C ARG A 93 3.42 6.17 14.75
N ALA A 94 4.64 5.72 14.97
CA ALA A 94 5.83 6.57 14.91
C ALA A 94 5.97 7.28 13.55
N LEU A 95 5.76 6.54 12.46
CA LEU A 95 5.83 7.12 11.12
C LEU A 95 4.63 8.00 10.78
N ALA A 96 3.45 7.75 11.36
CA ALA A 96 2.27 8.60 11.19
C ALA A 96 2.39 9.95 11.95
N GLU A 97 3.26 10.03 12.95
CA GLU A 97 3.56 11.30 13.65
C GLU A 97 4.44 12.23 12.81
N THR A 98 5.20 11.70 11.85
CA THR A 98 6.23 12.42 11.09
C THR A 98 5.98 12.52 9.60
N ASN A 99 4.97 11.83 9.09
CA ASN A 99 4.61 11.84 7.68
C ASN A 99 3.13 12.14 7.48
N ASP A 100 2.80 12.85 6.40
CA ASP A 100 1.41 13.13 6.02
C ASP A 100 0.66 11.86 5.65
N VAL A 101 1.38 10.88 5.07
CA VAL A 101 0.81 9.61 4.61
C VAL A 101 1.72 8.45 4.97
N VAL A 102 1.16 7.44 5.61
CA VAL A 102 1.82 6.13 5.80
C VAL A 102 1.07 5.09 4.99
N ILE A 103 1.76 4.47 4.05
CA ILE A 103 1.23 3.39 3.22
C ILE A 103 1.77 2.06 3.74
N VAL A 104 0.87 1.16 4.11
CA VAL A 104 1.22 -0.17 4.61
C VAL A 104 0.89 -1.21 3.55
N ASP A 105 1.92 -1.85 2.99
CA ASP A 105 1.73 -3.01 2.13
C ASP A 105 1.49 -4.25 2.99
N ALA A 106 0.23 -4.54 3.23
CA ALA A 106 -0.21 -5.62 4.11
C ALA A 106 -0.30 -7.00 3.41
N GLY A 107 0.28 -7.13 2.21
CA GLY A 107 0.26 -8.38 1.44
C GLY A 107 -1.16 -8.93 1.25
N GLN A 108 -1.49 -10.02 1.91
CA GLN A 108 -2.83 -10.63 1.86
C GLN A 108 -3.81 -10.06 2.91
N GLY A 109 -3.43 -9.03 3.65
CA GLY A 109 -4.32 -8.26 4.52
C GLY A 109 -4.67 -8.92 5.85
N GLY A 110 -3.95 -9.97 6.28
CA GLY A 110 -4.17 -10.59 7.61
C GLY A 110 -3.77 -9.69 8.77
N LEU A 111 -2.89 -8.73 8.54
CA LEU A 111 -2.34 -7.83 9.55
C LEU A 111 -3.41 -6.98 10.27
N ILE A 112 -4.48 -6.63 9.60
CA ILE A 112 -5.56 -5.81 10.15
C ILE A 112 -6.31 -6.49 11.32
N GLU A 113 -6.21 -7.81 11.40
CA GLU A 113 -6.78 -8.58 12.50
C GLU A 113 -5.98 -8.37 13.79
N THR A 114 -4.66 -8.32 13.69
CA THR A 114 -3.72 -8.22 14.82
C THR A 114 -3.31 -6.79 15.15
N VAL A 115 -3.38 -5.85 14.19
CA VAL A 115 -3.05 -4.44 14.36
C VAL A 115 -4.30 -3.57 14.18
N PRO A 116 -5.05 -3.31 15.26
CA PRO A 116 -6.35 -2.62 15.18
C PRO A 116 -6.30 -1.20 14.61
N ASP A 117 -5.19 -0.50 14.76
CA ASP A 117 -5.01 0.87 14.25
C ASP A 117 -5.20 0.95 12.73
N LEU A 118 -4.90 -0.12 12.01
CA LEU A 118 -5.11 -0.19 10.57
C LEU A 118 -6.58 -0.11 10.15
N ARG A 119 -7.52 -0.42 11.06
CA ARG A 119 -8.96 -0.38 10.76
C ARG A 119 -9.48 1.03 10.52
N GLY A 120 -8.86 2.03 11.15
CA GLY A 120 -9.21 3.44 10.95
C GLY A 120 -8.59 4.07 9.70
N GLY A 121 -7.70 3.37 9.01
CA GLY A 121 -7.06 3.86 7.82
C GLY A 121 -7.87 3.60 6.54
N VAL A 122 -7.47 4.27 5.46
CA VAL A 122 -8.04 4.05 4.12
C VAL A 122 -7.66 2.66 3.62
N GLN A 123 -8.64 1.80 3.43
CA GLN A 123 -8.46 0.45 2.93
C GLN A 123 -8.43 0.43 1.40
N VAL A 124 -7.43 -0.25 0.82
CA VAL A 124 -7.32 -0.43 -0.64
C VAL A 124 -7.17 -1.90 -0.98
N ILE A 125 -8.05 -2.41 -1.83
CA ILE A 125 -7.99 -3.77 -2.38
C ILE A 125 -7.52 -3.70 -3.84
N ALA A 126 -6.36 -4.29 -4.16
CA ALA A 126 -6.02 -4.57 -5.55
C ALA A 126 -6.66 -5.90 -5.96
N ALA A 127 -7.67 -5.81 -6.81
CA ALA A 127 -8.42 -6.94 -7.31
C ALA A 127 -7.93 -7.32 -8.72
N GLU A 128 -7.40 -8.52 -8.87
CA GLU A 128 -7.14 -9.03 -10.20
C GLU A 128 -8.45 -9.16 -10.99
N LEU A 129 -8.49 -8.62 -12.19
CA LEU A 129 -9.65 -8.63 -13.08
C LEU A 129 -9.82 -10.02 -13.75
N SER A 130 -10.04 -11.03 -12.90
CA SER A 130 -10.33 -12.39 -13.26
C SER A 130 -11.43 -12.94 -12.35
N VAL A 131 -12.09 -14.03 -12.75
CA VAL A 131 -13.16 -14.66 -11.93
C VAL A 131 -12.64 -14.97 -10.52
N MET A 132 -11.44 -15.57 -10.41
CA MET A 132 -10.84 -15.91 -9.12
C MET A 132 -10.40 -14.67 -8.33
N GLY A 133 -9.83 -13.68 -9.00
CA GLY A 133 -9.40 -12.43 -8.37
C GLY A 133 -10.58 -11.65 -7.78
N LEU A 134 -11.68 -11.54 -8.51
CA LEU A 134 -12.90 -10.89 -8.03
C LEU A 134 -13.56 -11.64 -6.87
N ALA A 135 -13.59 -12.98 -6.92
CA ALA A 135 -14.10 -13.78 -5.80
C ALA A 135 -13.27 -13.56 -4.52
N ARG A 136 -11.92 -13.50 -4.65
CA ARG A 136 -11.03 -13.19 -3.52
C ARG A 136 -11.25 -11.77 -3.01
N ALA A 137 -11.37 -10.77 -3.89
CA ALA A 137 -11.63 -9.38 -3.53
C ALA A 137 -12.97 -9.25 -2.77
N LYS A 138 -14.03 -9.95 -3.21
CA LYS A 138 -15.32 -9.99 -2.51
C LYS A 138 -15.19 -10.58 -1.10
N SER A 139 -14.49 -11.71 -0.98
CA SER A 139 -14.22 -12.33 0.32
C SER A 139 -13.44 -11.41 1.25
N HIS A 140 -12.43 -10.72 0.70
CA HIS A 140 -11.59 -9.78 1.46
C HIS A 140 -12.41 -8.58 1.96
N ARG A 141 -13.24 -8.01 1.08
CA ARG A 141 -14.16 -6.93 1.45
C ARG A 141 -15.09 -7.34 2.60
N SER A 142 -15.68 -8.55 2.53
CA SER A 142 -16.54 -9.05 3.61
C SER A 142 -15.79 -9.20 4.93
N ARG A 143 -14.51 -9.57 4.90
CA ARG A 143 -13.69 -9.62 6.12
C ARG A 143 -13.42 -8.23 6.69
N LEU A 144 -13.06 -7.25 5.85
CA LEU A 144 -12.87 -5.86 6.27
C LEU A 144 -14.14 -5.29 6.92
N ASP A 145 -15.29 -5.56 6.32
CA ASP A 145 -16.60 -5.17 6.86
C ASP A 145 -16.85 -5.81 8.24
N SER A 146 -16.55 -7.10 8.39
CA SER A 146 -16.69 -7.81 9.67
C SER A 146 -15.77 -7.27 10.79
N TRP A 147 -14.66 -6.63 10.43
CA TRP A 147 -13.75 -5.97 11.37
C TRP A 147 -14.10 -4.50 11.63
N GLY A 148 -15.19 -4.00 11.02
CA GLY A 148 -15.66 -2.62 11.19
C GLY A 148 -14.85 -1.58 10.43
N CYS A 149 -14.13 -1.99 9.38
CA CYS A 149 -13.42 -1.06 8.51
C CYS A 149 -14.41 -0.30 7.60
N GLU A 150 -14.06 0.91 7.22
CA GLU A 150 -14.78 1.60 6.14
C GLU A 150 -14.69 0.83 4.83
N ALA A 151 -15.64 1.11 3.92
CA ALA A 151 -15.70 0.46 2.63
C ALA A 151 -14.38 0.68 1.84
N PRO A 152 -13.68 -0.38 1.42
CA PRO A 152 -12.40 -0.25 0.77
C PRO A 152 -12.52 0.33 -0.64
N HIS A 153 -11.53 1.10 -1.06
CA HIS A 153 -11.33 1.44 -2.46
C HIS A 153 -10.80 0.23 -3.22
N ILE A 154 -11.44 -0.10 -4.34
CA ILE A 154 -11.06 -1.26 -5.14
C ILE A 154 -10.35 -0.81 -6.40
N VAL A 155 -9.16 -1.33 -6.63
CA VAL A 155 -8.36 -1.07 -7.84
C VAL A 155 -8.27 -2.35 -8.65
N GLY A 156 -8.83 -2.34 -9.86
CA GLY A 156 -8.76 -3.45 -10.80
C GLY A 156 -7.38 -3.55 -11.44
N VAL A 157 -6.77 -4.72 -11.39
CA VAL A 157 -5.46 -5.02 -11.98
C VAL A 157 -5.65 -6.08 -13.06
N GLU A 158 -5.20 -5.80 -14.27
CA GLU A 158 -5.24 -6.80 -15.35
C GLU A 158 -4.32 -8.00 -15.02
N PRO A 159 -4.79 -9.25 -15.22
CA PRO A 159 -4.00 -10.44 -14.95
C PRO A 159 -2.77 -10.50 -15.85
N ARG A 160 -1.62 -10.88 -15.26
CA ARG A 160 -0.38 -11.08 -16.02
C ARG A 160 -0.46 -12.38 -16.82
N GLY A 161 0.02 -12.34 -18.07
CA GLY A 161 0.11 -13.53 -18.91
C GLY A 161 -1.25 -14.06 -19.41
N ALA A 162 -2.35 -13.34 -19.23
CA ALA A 162 -3.62 -13.74 -19.80
C ALA A 162 -3.55 -13.76 -21.35
N PRO A 163 -4.10 -14.79 -22.01
CA PRO A 163 -4.21 -14.82 -23.46
C PRO A 163 -5.01 -13.62 -23.98
N ARG A 164 -4.64 -13.08 -25.15
CA ARG A 164 -5.36 -11.96 -25.75
C ARG A 164 -6.86 -12.28 -25.90
N GLY A 165 -7.72 -11.43 -25.33
CA GLY A 165 -9.17 -11.54 -25.43
C GLY A 165 -9.80 -12.65 -24.59
N ARG A 166 -9.06 -13.28 -23.66
CA ARG A 166 -9.58 -14.32 -22.76
C ARG A 166 -9.02 -14.13 -21.35
N GLY A 167 -9.81 -14.55 -20.36
CA GLY A 167 -9.36 -14.68 -18.95
C GLY A 167 -9.30 -13.38 -18.17
N HIS A 168 -9.77 -12.24 -18.71
CA HIS A 168 -9.96 -11.02 -17.94
C HIS A 168 -11.42 -10.57 -17.96
N VAL A 169 -11.82 -9.96 -16.85
CA VAL A 169 -13.14 -9.38 -16.62
C VAL A 169 -13.03 -7.87 -16.82
N GLY A 170 -14.00 -7.26 -17.49
CA GLY A 170 -14.04 -5.80 -17.67
C GLY A 170 -14.31 -5.05 -16.36
N ILE A 171 -13.93 -3.76 -16.30
CA ILE A 171 -14.19 -2.93 -15.10
C ILE A 171 -15.69 -2.88 -14.79
N GLY A 172 -16.57 -2.71 -15.78
CA GLY A 172 -18.03 -2.68 -15.59
C GLY A 172 -18.55 -3.98 -14.96
N GLU A 173 -18.17 -5.13 -15.51
CA GLU A 173 -18.54 -6.43 -14.96
C GLU A 173 -17.99 -6.63 -13.53
N ALA A 174 -16.78 -6.14 -13.25
CA ALA A 174 -16.20 -6.19 -11.91
C ALA A 174 -16.99 -5.30 -10.93
N GLN A 175 -17.42 -4.13 -11.34
CA GLN A 175 -18.27 -3.23 -10.54
C GLN A 175 -19.62 -3.87 -10.23
N ASP A 176 -20.26 -4.47 -11.23
CA ASP A 176 -21.54 -5.16 -11.06
C ASP A 176 -21.42 -6.33 -10.08
N TYR A 177 -20.36 -7.16 -10.23
CA TYR A 177 -20.15 -8.32 -9.37
C TYR A 177 -19.81 -7.93 -7.92
N LEU A 178 -18.98 -6.89 -7.74
CA LEU A 178 -18.56 -6.43 -6.42
C LEU A 178 -19.55 -5.45 -5.79
N THR A 179 -20.53 -4.94 -6.57
CA THR A 179 -21.47 -3.89 -6.14
C THR A 179 -20.70 -2.70 -5.53
N ALA A 180 -19.65 -2.26 -6.21
CA ALA A 180 -18.75 -1.19 -5.75
C ALA A 180 -18.04 -0.54 -6.94
N THR A 181 -17.60 0.70 -6.76
CA THR A 181 -16.74 1.37 -7.74
C THR A 181 -15.37 0.67 -7.81
N VAL A 182 -14.93 0.35 -9.02
CA VAL A 182 -13.61 -0.22 -9.29
C VAL A 182 -12.79 0.77 -10.11
N LEU A 183 -11.71 1.24 -9.55
CA LEU A 183 -10.73 2.09 -10.24
C LEU A 183 -9.87 1.26 -11.18
N GLY A 184 -9.37 1.86 -12.25
CA GLY A 184 -8.45 1.16 -13.13
C GLY A 184 -8.91 1.08 -14.58
N PRO A 185 -8.44 0.10 -15.35
CA PRO A 185 -7.53 -0.96 -14.92
C PRO A 185 -6.08 -0.50 -14.76
N VAL A 186 -5.37 -1.09 -13.81
CA VAL A 186 -3.91 -1.07 -13.76
C VAL A 186 -3.40 -2.15 -14.71
N LYS A 187 -2.60 -1.75 -15.70
CA LYS A 187 -2.14 -2.67 -16.74
C LYS A 187 -0.73 -3.18 -16.45
N PRO A 188 -0.45 -4.46 -16.72
CA PRO A 188 0.91 -4.97 -16.64
C PRO A 188 1.82 -4.23 -17.62
N SER A 189 3.05 -3.97 -17.24
CA SER A 189 4.08 -3.33 -18.05
C SER A 189 5.26 -4.28 -18.22
N VAL A 190 5.59 -4.58 -19.48
CA VAL A 190 6.74 -5.45 -19.80
C VAL A 190 8.04 -4.78 -19.37
N ASN A 191 8.17 -3.46 -19.57
CA ASN A 191 9.37 -2.72 -19.18
C ASN A 191 9.55 -2.74 -17.65
N LEU A 192 8.48 -2.46 -16.88
CA LEU A 192 8.54 -2.55 -15.43
C LEU A 192 8.91 -3.97 -14.96
N CYS A 193 8.35 -4.98 -15.60
CA CYS A 193 8.70 -6.36 -15.26
C CYS A 193 10.19 -6.64 -15.56
N GLY A 194 10.70 -6.17 -16.70
CA GLY A 194 12.12 -6.27 -17.05
C GLY A 194 13.01 -5.55 -16.04
N ASP A 195 12.70 -4.28 -15.75
CA ASP A 195 13.46 -3.48 -14.79
C ASP A 195 13.55 -4.16 -13.41
N VAL A 196 12.43 -4.70 -12.90
CA VAL A 196 12.40 -5.43 -11.62
C VAL A 196 13.21 -6.73 -11.69
N LEU A 197 13.09 -7.50 -12.79
CA LEU A 197 13.85 -8.75 -12.96
C LEU A 197 15.36 -8.51 -13.10
N GLU A 198 15.76 -7.35 -13.58
CA GLU A 198 17.16 -6.93 -13.69
C GLU A 198 17.69 -6.26 -12.41
N GLY A 199 16.86 -6.15 -11.35
CA GLY A 199 17.23 -5.50 -10.09
C GLY A 199 17.31 -3.97 -10.18
N LEU A 200 16.72 -3.36 -11.22
CA LEU A 200 16.70 -1.91 -11.41
C LEU A 200 15.57 -1.22 -10.64
N GLY A 201 14.65 -2.00 -10.08
CA GLY A 201 13.52 -1.52 -9.31
C GLY A 201 12.45 -0.77 -10.13
N ILE A 202 11.50 -0.17 -9.40
CA ILE A 202 10.43 0.65 -10.00
C ILE A 202 10.98 2.05 -10.29
N ARG A 203 11.07 2.41 -11.57
CA ARG A 203 11.66 3.69 -12.03
C ARG A 203 10.62 4.74 -12.40
N SER A 204 9.37 4.37 -12.58
CA SER A 204 8.30 5.28 -12.97
C SER A 204 6.91 4.68 -12.80
N VAL A 205 5.89 5.52 -12.62
CA VAL A 205 4.50 5.09 -12.78
C VAL A 205 4.22 4.84 -14.25
N THR A 206 3.86 3.61 -14.59
CA THR A 206 3.64 3.20 -15.98
C THR A 206 2.47 3.96 -16.60
N LYS A 207 2.51 4.20 -17.91
CA LYS A 207 1.40 4.88 -18.63
C LYS A 207 0.05 4.20 -18.39
N GLY A 208 0.03 2.86 -18.37
CA GLY A 208 -1.18 2.06 -18.15
C GLY A 208 -1.74 2.11 -16.73
N SER A 209 -0.93 2.54 -15.75
CA SER A 209 -1.34 2.65 -14.34
C SER A 209 -1.62 4.07 -13.90
N ARG A 210 -1.08 5.07 -14.61
CA ARG A 210 -1.06 6.48 -14.17
C ARG A 210 -2.43 7.02 -13.79
N LYS A 211 -3.45 6.78 -14.62
CA LYS A 211 -4.81 7.27 -14.34
C LYS A 211 -5.39 6.67 -13.05
N ALA A 212 -5.26 5.36 -12.88
CA ALA A 212 -5.78 4.66 -11.70
C ALA A 212 -5.06 5.09 -10.43
N VAL A 213 -3.72 5.20 -10.48
CA VAL A 213 -2.90 5.63 -9.35
C VAL A 213 -3.18 7.10 -9.00
N SER A 214 -3.35 7.98 -10.01
CA SER A 214 -3.71 9.38 -9.75
C SER A 214 -5.08 9.52 -9.07
N LEU A 215 -6.09 8.79 -9.53
CA LEU A 215 -7.41 8.78 -8.89
C LEU A 215 -7.36 8.23 -7.46
N LEU A 216 -6.55 7.19 -7.23
CA LEU A 216 -6.35 6.65 -5.89
C LEU A 216 -5.64 7.68 -4.98
N ALA A 217 -4.65 8.40 -5.49
CA ALA A 217 -3.98 9.47 -4.76
C ALA A 217 -4.96 10.60 -4.41
N ASP A 218 -5.86 10.99 -5.33
CA ASP A 218 -6.89 12.00 -5.07
C ASP A 218 -7.81 11.58 -3.91
N LEU A 219 -8.16 10.29 -3.82
CA LEU A 219 -8.98 9.74 -2.72
C LEU A 219 -8.22 9.75 -1.38
N VAL A 220 -6.94 9.39 -1.40
CA VAL A 220 -6.09 9.45 -0.19
C VAL A 220 -5.94 10.91 0.28
N GLU A 221 -5.68 11.85 -0.62
CA GLU A 221 -5.60 13.28 -0.28
C GLU A 221 -6.90 13.83 0.31
N GLN A 222 -8.05 13.35 -0.16
CA GLN A 222 -9.34 13.73 0.43
C GLN A 222 -9.50 13.21 1.87
N ALA A 223 -8.99 12.00 2.14
CA ALA A 223 -9.07 11.39 3.46
C ALA A 223 -8.12 12.04 4.50
N ILE A 224 -6.95 12.51 4.07
CA ILE A 224 -5.97 13.17 4.97
C ILE A 224 -6.26 14.65 5.20
N ARG A 225 -7.09 15.29 4.36
CA ARG A 225 -7.49 16.69 4.59
C ARG A 225 -8.28 16.76 5.89
N PRO A 226 -7.89 17.63 6.86
CA PRO A 226 -8.73 17.84 8.02
C PRO A 226 -10.10 18.30 7.54
N VAL A 227 -11.16 17.71 8.10
CA VAL A 227 -12.52 18.16 7.86
C VAL A 227 -12.58 19.63 8.28
N SER A 228 -12.46 20.53 7.32
CA SER A 228 -12.47 21.97 7.56
C SER A 228 -13.83 22.35 8.12
N GLY A 229 -13.83 22.63 9.47
CA GLY A 229 -14.78 23.46 10.16
C GLY A 229 -16.25 23.28 9.78
N ALA A 230 -16.95 22.48 10.53
CA ALA A 230 -18.31 22.89 10.90
C ALA A 230 -18.14 24.21 11.68
N SER A 231 -18.26 25.33 10.95
CA SER A 231 -18.43 26.65 11.55
C SER A 231 -19.58 26.56 12.54
N CYS A 232 -19.26 26.51 13.82
CA CYS A 232 -20.25 26.83 14.85
C CYS A 232 -20.48 28.34 14.75
N LYS A 233 -21.33 28.74 13.78
CA LYS A 233 -22.03 30.03 13.81
C LYS A 233 -23.37 29.76 14.47
N ASP A 234 -23.57 30.56 15.50
CA ASP A 234 -24.89 30.92 16.08
C ASP A 234 -25.19 30.23 17.42
N ARG A 235 -25.20 30.97 18.42
CA ARG A 235 -25.93 32.08 19.04
C ARG A 235 -25.76 32.02 20.54
#